data_b4e0b8d7663eef2818f17af8ceb4bcdf
#
_entry.id   b4e0b8d7663eef2818f17af8ceb4bcdf
#
_cell.length_a   1.000
_cell.length_b   1.000
_cell.length_c   1.000
_cell.angle_alpha   90.00
_cell.angle_beta   90.00
_cell.angle_gamma   90.00
#
_symmetry.space_group_name_H-M   'P 1'
#
loop_
_entity.id
_entity.type
_entity.pdbx_description
1 polymer ?
#
loop_
_entity_poly.entity_id
_entity_poly.type
_entity_poly.pdbx_seq_one_letter_code
_entity_poly.pdbx_strand_id
1 'polypeptide(L)'
;MESTIAVKALAGVQRLALIMITGAVSSCPGAALDCLLDMLPIDIYIKVVASKTAQRLRCEYLWITSGNNKGHSKIVQVVHNDELHLPSDHMSKKYSFGKPFKVLIPDRKDWSGGKGPIPTGDLECYTDGSKIKNGGTGAGVHWMNGGTGICLPMGVYPTVFQAEVTAILVCAQEHLNKDIRDKTINIYTDSQATLKALNSYEFNSRLVWDCLASVSELGRRNDLTLCWVPGHSGIKGNEAADRLANTASATSMIGPQPFCGISRNSACSAIASWAKEKHRKRWVDVPLLRVFQVFPDRTNPV
;
A
#
# COMPACT_ATOMS: atom_id res chain seq x y z
N MET A 1 -14.78 -27.15 -6.80
CA MET A 1 -15.34 -27.83 -5.60
C MET A 1 -14.16 -28.26 -4.74
N GLU A 2 -14.09 -27.77 -3.49
CA GLU A 2 -13.14 -28.32 -2.53
C GLU A 2 -13.51 -29.79 -2.30
N SER A 3 -12.58 -30.70 -2.48
CA SER A 3 -12.78 -32.08 -2.06
C SER A 3 -12.81 -32.12 -0.53
N THR A 4 -13.99 -32.25 0.04
CA THR A 4 -14.20 -32.29 1.51
C THR A 4 -13.36 -33.41 2.15
N ILE A 5 -13.06 -34.46 1.40
CA ILE A 5 -12.20 -35.57 1.83
C ILE A 5 -10.74 -35.10 1.95
N ALA A 6 -10.21 -34.41 0.95
CA ALA A 6 -8.84 -33.93 0.97
C ALA A 6 -8.62 -32.90 2.10
N VAL A 7 -9.56 -31.98 2.29
CA VAL A 7 -9.49 -30.98 3.38
C VAL A 7 -9.51 -31.67 4.75
N LYS A 8 -10.37 -32.66 4.96
CA LYS A 8 -10.40 -33.43 6.22
C LYS A 8 -9.08 -34.20 6.47
N ALA A 9 -8.50 -34.80 5.43
CA ALA A 9 -7.22 -35.50 5.56
C ALA A 9 -6.09 -34.54 5.94
N LEU A 10 -5.99 -33.39 5.29
CA LEU A 10 -5.00 -32.36 5.61
C LEU A 10 -5.20 -31.77 7.01
N ALA A 11 -6.43 -31.53 7.44
CA ALA A 11 -6.73 -31.11 8.81
C ALA A 11 -6.31 -32.16 9.85
N GLY A 12 -6.45 -33.44 9.54
CA GLY A 12 -5.93 -34.55 10.37
C GLY A 12 -4.41 -34.51 10.50
N VAL A 13 -3.69 -34.29 9.40
CA VAL A 13 -2.22 -34.15 9.42
C VAL A 13 -1.79 -32.94 10.24
N GLN A 14 -2.42 -31.78 10.01
CA GLN A 14 -2.14 -30.56 10.80
C GLN A 14 -2.34 -30.84 12.30
N ARG A 15 -3.47 -31.44 12.67
CA ARG A 15 -3.77 -31.76 14.07
C ARG A 15 -2.72 -32.67 14.71
N LEU A 16 -2.28 -33.73 14.01
CA LEU A 16 -1.23 -34.61 14.51
C LEU A 16 0.08 -33.85 14.76
N ALA A 17 0.50 -33.00 13.81
CA ALA A 17 1.68 -32.16 13.97
C ALA A 17 1.55 -31.22 15.18
N LEU A 18 0.40 -30.58 15.38
CA LEU A 18 0.14 -29.68 16.49
C LEU A 18 0.18 -30.42 17.85
N ILE A 19 -0.36 -31.66 17.94
CA ILE A 19 -0.25 -32.49 19.13
C ILE A 19 1.21 -32.82 19.44
N MET A 20 1.99 -33.19 18.43
CA MET A 20 3.42 -33.49 18.60
C MET A 20 4.22 -32.27 19.07
N ILE A 21 3.92 -31.08 18.55
CA ILE A 21 4.59 -29.82 18.92
C ILE A 21 4.23 -29.41 20.36
N THR A 22 2.96 -29.54 20.75
CA THR A 22 2.47 -29.04 22.04
C THR A 22 2.55 -30.05 23.17
N GLY A 23 2.72 -31.35 22.85
CA GLY A 23 2.58 -32.45 23.83
C GLY A 23 1.15 -32.62 24.34
N ALA A 24 0.14 -32.03 23.69
CA ALA A 24 -1.25 -32.11 24.11
C ALA A 24 -1.81 -33.53 24.00
N VAL A 25 -2.79 -33.84 24.85
CA VAL A 25 -3.48 -35.14 24.81
C VAL A 25 -4.24 -35.31 23.48
N SER A 26 -4.37 -36.56 23.03
CA SER A 26 -5.01 -36.89 21.75
C SER A 26 -6.49 -36.47 21.66
N SER A 27 -7.17 -36.22 22.77
CA SER A 27 -8.55 -35.71 22.83
C SER A 27 -8.65 -34.19 22.68
N CYS A 28 -7.52 -33.44 22.70
CA CYS A 28 -7.54 -31.97 22.58
C CYS A 28 -8.16 -31.54 21.24
N PRO A 29 -9.13 -30.62 21.23
CA PRO A 29 -9.73 -30.12 19.98
C PRO A 29 -8.70 -29.44 19.06
N GLY A 30 -8.73 -29.73 17.77
CA GLY A 30 -7.81 -29.11 16.80
C GLY A 30 -7.90 -27.59 16.79
N ALA A 31 -9.08 -27.01 16.92
CA ALA A 31 -9.27 -25.56 17.00
C ALA A 31 -8.57 -24.94 18.20
N ALA A 32 -8.46 -25.65 19.35
CA ALA A 32 -7.72 -25.20 20.51
C ALA A 32 -6.21 -25.17 20.23
N LEU A 33 -5.69 -26.17 19.55
CA LEU A 33 -4.29 -26.26 19.14
C LEU A 33 -3.92 -25.17 18.11
N ASP A 34 -4.80 -24.93 17.15
CA ASP A 34 -4.65 -23.85 16.16
C ASP A 34 -4.51 -22.48 16.86
N CYS A 35 -5.39 -22.21 17.85
CA CYS A 35 -5.35 -20.97 18.62
C CYS A 35 -4.13 -20.87 19.54
N LEU A 36 -3.75 -21.96 20.20
CA LEU A 36 -2.60 -21.99 21.11
C LEU A 36 -1.30 -21.63 20.39
N LEU A 37 -1.14 -22.08 19.17
CA LEU A 37 0.05 -21.85 18.35
C LEU A 37 -0.10 -20.71 17.35
N ASP A 38 -1.19 -19.94 17.39
CA ASP A 38 -1.53 -18.87 16.42
C ASP A 38 -1.41 -19.34 14.97
N MET A 39 -1.87 -20.55 14.70
CA MET A 39 -1.82 -21.16 13.36
C MET A 39 -3.19 -21.14 12.71
N LEU A 40 -3.23 -20.71 11.44
CA LEU A 40 -4.44 -20.78 10.65
C LEU A 40 -4.81 -22.27 10.38
N PRO A 41 -6.07 -22.65 10.58
CA PRO A 41 -6.58 -23.93 10.09
C PRO A 41 -6.25 -24.13 8.62
N ILE A 42 -5.84 -25.36 8.23
CA ILE A 42 -5.27 -25.63 6.90
C ILE A 42 -6.23 -25.25 5.76
N ASP A 43 -7.54 -25.42 5.95
CA ASP A 43 -8.54 -25.03 4.96
C ASP A 43 -8.63 -23.51 4.75
N ILE A 44 -8.47 -22.72 5.81
CA ILE A 44 -8.37 -21.26 5.72
C ILE A 44 -7.05 -20.87 5.07
N TYR A 45 -5.94 -21.49 5.47
CA TYR A 45 -4.61 -21.24 4.90
C TYR A 45 -4.58 -21.49 3.39
N ILE A 46 -5.14 -22.62 2.92
CA ILE A 46 -5.25 -22.94 1.48
C ILE A 46 -6.02 -21.83 0.75
N LYS A 47 -7.13 -21.35 1.32
CA LYS A 47 -7.92 -20.25 0.73
C LYS A 47 -7.13 -18.95 0.66
N VAL A 48 -6.34 -18.62 1.69
CA VAL A 48 -5.47 -17.44 1.70
C VAL A 48 -4.45 -17.52 0.56
N VAL A 49 -3.74 -18.63 0.44
CA VAL A 49 -2.72 -18.83 -0.61
C VAL A 49 -3.34 -18.76 -2.00
N ALA A 50 -4.46 -19.45 -2.18
CA ALA A 50 -5.19 -19.46 -3.44
C ALA A 50 -5.71 -18.07 -3.82
N SER A 51 -6.28 -17.32 -2.87
CA SER A 51 -6.78 -15.95 -3.10
C SER A 51 -5.67 -14.97 -3.43
N LYS A 52 -4.52 -15.04 -2.74
CA LYS A 52 -3.34 -14.22 -3.07
C LYS A 52 -2.82 -14.53 -4.47
N THR A 53 -2.77 -15.82 -4.84
CA THR A 53 -2.35 -16.24 -6.19
C THR A 53 -3.33 -15.77 -7.25
N ALA A 54 -4.63 -15.93 -6.99
CA ALA A 54 -5.69 -15.49 -7.88
C ALA A 54 -5.65 -13.98 -8.12
N GLN A 55 -5.45 -13.20 -7.05
CA GLN A 55 -5.31 -11.74 -7.15
C GLN A 55 -4.09 -11.35 -7.99
N ARG A 56 -2.95 -12.02 -7.79
CA ARG A 56 -1.75 -11.79 -8.61
C ARG A 56 -2.01 -12.05 -10.09
N LEU A 57 -2.58 -13.22 -10.44
CA LEU A 57 -2.85 -13.60 -11.83
C LEU A 57 -3.86 -12.66 -12.50
N ARG A 58 -4.85 -12.16 -11.74
CA ARG A 58 -5.80 -11.16 -12.21
C ARG A 58 -5.11 -9.84 -12.52
N CYS A 59 -4.23 -9.35 -11.64
CA CYS A 59 -3.48 -8.12 -11.82
C CYS A 59 -2.51 -8.18 -13.01
N GLU A 60 -1.97 -9.35 -13.31
CA GLU A 60 -1.08 -9.59 -14.45
C GLU A 60 -1.85 -9.84 -15.76
N TYR A 61 -3.19 -9.74 -15.77
CA TYR A 61 -4.07 -10.02 -16.90
C TYR A 61 -3.94 -11.45 -17.48
N LEU A 62 -3.30 -12.37 -16.77
CA LEU A 62 -3.08 -13.73 -17.23
C LEU A 62 -4.37 -14.58 -17.28
N TRP A 63 -5.44 -14.10 -16.69
CA TRP A 63 -6.73 -14.79 -16.65
C TRP A 63 -7.74 -14.33 -17.70
N ILE A 64 -7.48 -13.24 -18.40
CA ILE A 64 -8.45 -12.67 -19.37
C ILE A 64 -8.45 -13.44 -20.69
N THR A 65 -7.37 -14.16 -21.00
CA THR A 65 -7.15 -14.78 -22.32
C THR A 65 -7.67 -16.21 -22.48
N SER A 66 -8.09 -16.88 -21.40
CA SER A 66 -8.63 -18.24 -21.50
C SER A 66 -10.13 -18.27 -21.23
N GLY A 67 -10.94 -18.48 -22.28
CA GLY A 67 -12.40 -18.63 -22.20
C GLY A 67 -12.93 -19.78 -21.34
N ASN A 68 -12.06 -20.46 -20.59
CA ASN A 68 -12.35 -21.58 -19.68
C ASN A 68 -12.13 -21.22 -18.19
N ASN A 69 -12.66 -20.09 -17.75
CA ASN A 69 -12.58 -19.60 -16.36
C ASN A 69 -13.34 -20.44 -15.30
N LYS A 70 -13.63 -21.71 -15.54
CA LYS A 70 -14.58 -22.47 -14.69
C LYS A 70 -14.07 -22.88 -13.31
N GLY A 71 -12.77 -22.90 -13.04
CA GLY A 71 -12.22 -23.39 -11.76
C GLY A 71 -11.68 -22.30 -10.84
N HIS A 72 -10.84 -21.45 -11.35
CA HIS A 72 -10.02 -20.54 -10.55
C HIS A 72 -10.66 -19.15 -10.31
N SER A 73 -11.57 -18.70 -11.18
CA SER A 73 -12.31 -17.43 -10.98
C SER A 73 -13.19 -17.45 -9.72
N LYS A 74 -13.69 -18.63 -9.33
CA LYS A 74 -14.46 -18.81 -8.10
C LYS A 74 -13.62 -18.63 -6.81
N ILE A 75 -12.30 -18.78 -6.89
CA ILE A 75 -11.42 -18.63 -5.71
C ILE A 75 -11.39 -17.19 -5.23
N VAL A 76 -11.46 -16.21 -6.14
CA VAL A 76 -11.54 -14.78 -5.75
C VAL A 76 -12.84 -14.49 -4.99
N GLN A 77 -13.92 -15.20 -5.30
CA GLN A 77 -15.22 -15.05 -4.65
C GLN A 77 -15.27 -15.66 -3.23
N VAL A 78 -14.29 -16.45 -2.83
CA VAL A 78 -14.24 -17.05 -1.48
C VAL A 78 -13.94 -16.01 -0.40
N VAL A 79 -13.16 -15.02 -0.73
CA VAL A 79 -12.90 -13.89 0.15
C VAL A 79 -13.89 -12.79 -0.19
N HIS A 80 -14.98 -12.71 0.60
CA HIS A 80 -15.96 -11.63 0.47
C HIS A 80 -15.37 -10.32 1.00
N ASN A 81 -14.67 -9.62 0.13
CA ASN A 81 -14.15 -8.28 0.39
C ASN A 81 -14.22 -7.49 -0.93
N ASP A 82 -14.99 -6.42 -0.91
CA ASP A 82 -15.25 -5.58 -2.09
C ASP A 82 -13.97 -4.94 -2.63
N GLU A 83 -12.98 -4.67 -1.78
CA GLU A 83 -11.69 -4.12 -2.20
C GLU A 83 -10.97 -5.01 -3.22
N LEU A 84 -11.12 -6.34 -3.13
CA LEU A 84 -10.47 -7.26 -4.05
C LEU A 84 -11.06 -7.24 -5.47
N HIS A 85 -12.23 -6.62 -5.64
CA HIS A 85 -12.87 -6.43 -6.95
C HIS A 85 -12.48 -5.11 -7.62
N LEU A 86 -11.87 -4.19 -6.88
CA LEU A 86 -11.41 -2.92 -7.42
C LEU A 86 -10.20 -3.08 -8.35
N PRO A 87 -9.96 -2.11 -9.26
CA PRO A 87 -8.77 -2.10 -10.10
C PRO A 87 -7.49 -2.16 -9.27
N SER A 88 -6.50 -2.89 -9.74
CA SER A 88 -5.20 -2.98 -9.08
C SER A 88 -4.22 -1.95 -9.63
N ASP A 89 -3.37 -1.43 -8.74
CA ASP A 89 -2.21 -0.62 -9.12
C ASP A 89 -1.07 -1.46 -9.73
N HIS A 90 -1.10 -2.78 -9.52
CA HIS A 90 -0.08 -3.66 -10.06
C HIS A 90 -0.15 -3.75 -11.60
N MET A 91 1.01 -3.70 -12.24
CA MET A 91 1.17 -3.91 -13.68
C MET A 91 2.29 -4.90 -13.97
N SER A 92 2.35 -5.42 -15.19
CA SER A 92 3.52 -6.18 -15.67
C SER A 92 4.79 -5.34 -15.54
N LYS A 93 5.89 -6.00 -15.18
CA LYS A 93 7.17 -5.32 -14.96
C LYS A 93 7.60 -4.51 -16.18
N LYS A 94 7.96 -3.26 -15.92
CA LYS A 94 8.60 -2.37 -16.89
C LYS A 94 9.96 -1.93 -16.37
N TYR A 95 10.84 -1.58 -17.29
CA TYR A 95 12.20 -1.15 -16.97
C TYR A 95 12.47 0.23 -17.56
N SER A 96 13.16 1.08 -16.80
CA SER A 96 13.63 2.38 -17.25
C SER A 96 15.02 2.64 -16.68
N PHE A 97 15.99 2.91 -17.56
CA PHE A 97 17.40 3.10 -17.18
C PHE A 97 17.82 4.58 -17.30
N GLY A 98 17.24 5.31 -18.22
CA GLY A 98 17.52 6.75 -18.40
C GLY A 98 16.54 7.61 -17.60
N LYS A 99 17.09 8.49 -16.74
CA LYS A 99 16.29 9.43 -15.94
C LYS A 99 16.79 10.84 -16.17
N PRO A 100 16.03 11.70 -16.84
CA PRO A 100 16.40 13.10 -17.08
C PRO A 100 16.13 13.98 -15.86
N PHE A 101 16.36 13.47 -14.65
CA PHE A 101 16.24 14.17 -13.39
C PHE A 101 17.18 13.58 -12.35
N LYS A 102 17.50 14.34 -11.34
CA LYS A 102 18.36 13.92 -10.22
C LYS A 102 17.49 13.50 -9.02
N VAL A 103 17.94 12.48 -8.27
CA VAL A 103 17.34 12.08 -7.00
C VAL A 103 18.41 12.19 -5.91
N LEU A 104 18.15 13.00 -4.90
CA LEU A 104 19.05 13.23 -3.79
C LEU A 104 18.37 12.83 -2.47
N ILE A 105 19.08 12.02 -1.69
CA ILE A 105 18.66 11.59 -0.34
C ILE A 105 19.80 11.95 0.61
N PRO A 106 19.93 13.23 0.99
CA PRO A 106 20.98 13.67 1.90
C PRO A 106 20.74 13.14 3.32
N ASP A 107 21.78 13.13 4.15
CA ASP A 107 21.64 12.76 5.56
C ASP A 107 20.84 13.83 6.32
N ARG A 108 20.15 13.41 7.39
CA ARG A 108 19.37 14.35 8.24
C ARG A 108 20.21 15.51 8.79
N LYS A 109 21.50 15.26 9.08
CA LYS A 109 22.45 16.27 9.58
C LYS A 109 22.75 17.38 8.55
N ASP A 110 22.58 17.09 7.25
CA ASP A 110 22.87 18.06 6.18
C ASP A 110 21.77 19.17 6.09
N TRP A 111 20.69 19.01 6.84
CA TRP A 111 19.59 19.96 6.98
C TRP A 111 19.72 20.90 8.20
N SER A 112 20.95 21.16 8.62
CA SER A 112 21.20 22.06 9.75
C SER A 112 20.77 23.49 9.45
N GLY A 113 20.04 24.12 10.39
CA GLY A 113 19.57 25.51 10.25
C GLY A 113 18.43 25.73 9.26
N GLY A 114 17.72 24.68 8.83
CA GLY A 114 16.57 24.77 7.93
C GLY A 114 16.92 25.04 6.46
N LYS A 115 18.20 25.05 6.12
CA LYS A 115 18.69 25.14 4.73
C LYS A 115 19.12 23.76 4.25
N GLY A 116 18.63 23.38 3.06
CA GLY A 116 18.99 22.13 2.42
C GLY A 116 20.38 22.15 1.80
N PRO A 117 20.96 20.99 1.49
CA PRO A 117 22.29 20.85 0.90
C PRO A 117 22.35 21.14 -0.60
N ILE A 118 21.22 21.52 -1.21
CA ILE A 118 21.16 21.85 -2.63
C ILE A 118 20.91 23.34 -2.84
N PRO A 119 21.42 23.94 -3.93
CA PRO A 119 21.15 25.33 -4.26
C PRO A 119 19.66 25.58 -4.46
N THR A 120 19.21 26.78 -4.08
CA THR A 120 17.85 27.25 -4.34
C THR A 120 17.59 27.25 -5.85
N GLY A 121 16.49 26.61 -6.26
CA GLY A 121 16.05 26.60 -7.65
C GLY A 121 15.20 27.82 -8.01
N ASP A 122 14.91 27.98 -9.30
CA ASP A 122 13.92 28.98 -9.76
C ASP A 122 12.53 28.67 -9.19
N LEU A 123 12.21 27.38 -9.06
CA LEU A 123 10.95 26.89 -8.50
C LEU A 123 11.22 25.84 -7.42
N GLU A 124 10.63 26.06 -6.26
CA GLU A 124 10.72 25.15 -5.12
C GLU A 124 9.34 24.68 -4.70
N CYS A 125 9.15 23.37 -4.67
CA CYS A 125 7.89 22.69 -4.40
C CYS A 125 8.08 21.66 -3.30
N TYR A 126 7.11 21.56 -2.40
CA TYR A 126 7.07 20.56 -1.35
C TYR A 126 5.85 19.67 -1.52
N THR A 127 6.02 18.37 -1.34
CA THR A 127 4.98 17.37 -1.53
C THR A 127 4.89 16.45 -0.33
N ASP A 128 3.67 16.08 0.04
CA ASP A 128 3.40 15.20 1.17
C ASP A 128 2.16 14.34 0.94
N GLY A 129 2.08 13.19 1.64
CA GLY A 129 0.96 12.28 1.61
C GLY A 129 0.50 11.89 3.01
N SER A 130 -0.79 12.04 3.30
CA SER A 130 -1.38 11.73 4.60
C SER A 130 -2.49 10.71 4.50
N LYS A 131 -2.68 9.92 5.59
CA LYS A 131 -3.81 9.00 5.74
C LYS A 131 -4.29 8.94 7.18
N ILE A 132 -5.57 9.16 7.38
CA ILE A 132 -6.24 8.96 8.67
C ILE A 132 -6.42 7.45 8.90
N LYS A 133 -6.15 6.98 10.12
CA LYS A 133 -6.36 5.58 10.48
C LYS A 133 -7.84 5.20 10.25
N ASN A 134 -8.08 4.22 9.39
CA ASN A 134 -9.40 3.79 8.94
C ASN A 134 -10.24 4.91 8.27
N GLY A 135 -9.59 5.91 7.71
CA GLY A 135 -10.22 7.08 7.10
C GLY A 135 -9.67 7.41 5.71
N GLY A 136 -9.85 8.66 5.31
CA GLY A 136 -9.43 9.17 4.02
C GLY A 136 -7.92 9.28 3.88
N THR A 137 -7.49 9.38 2.64
CA THR A 137 -6.11 9.59 2.21
C THR A 137 -6.07 10.89 1.41
N GLY A 138 -5.00 11.66 1.54
CA GLY A 138 -4.85 12.93 0.86
C GLY A 138 -3.43 13.20 0.42
N ALA A 139 -3.28 13.92 -0.69
CA ALA A 139 -2.02 14.41 -1.19
C ALA A 139 -1.97 15.95 -1.11
N GLY A 140 -0.82 16.50 -0.72
CA GLY A 140 -0.57 17.92 -0.56
C GLY A 140 0.60 18.39 -1.42
N VAL A 141 0.46 19.54 -2.10
CA VAL A 141 1.54 20.21 -2.83
C VAL A 141 1.59 21.65 -2.42
N HIS A 142 2.78 22.13 -2.07
CA HIS A 142 3.02 23.55 -1.70
C HIS A 142 4.15 24.15 -2.54
N TRP A 143 3.94 25.36 -3.07
CA TRP A 143 4.93 26.15 -3.81
C TRP A 143 5.47 27.28 -2.96
N MET A 144 6.79 27.39 -2.82
CA MET A 144 7.42 28.46 -2.01
C MET A 144 7.26 29.86 -2.61
N ASN A 145 7.22 29.98 -3.94
CA ASN A 145 7.27 31.26 -4.63
C ASN A 145 5.89 31.84 -4.99
N GLY A 146 4.91 31.62 -4.13
CA GLY A 146 3.56 32.15 -4.31
C GLY A 146 2.72 31.32 -5.28
N GLY A 147 1.76 30.64 -4.75
CA GLY A 147 0.76 29.84 -5.44
C GLY A 147 -0.22 29.28 -4.41
N THR A 148 -1.46 29.07 -4.81
CA THR A 148 -2.39 28.30 -4.00
C THR A 148 -1.92 26.85 -3.99
N GLY A 149 -1.60 26.31 -2.81
CA GLY A 149 -1.25 24.90 -2.68
C GLY A 149 -2.38 23.98 -3.15
N ILE A 150 -2.04 22.76 -3.52
CA ILE A 150 -3.02 21.73 -3.88
C ILE A 150 -3.31 20.87 -2.66
N CYS A 151 -4.60 20.68 -2.40
CA CYS A 151 -5.15 19.80 -1.39
C CYS A 151 -6.03 18.79 -2.13
N LEU A 152 -5.56 17.54 -2.29
CA LEU A 152 -6.18 16.52 -3.14
C LEU A 152 -6.71 15.35 -2.30
N PRO A 153 -8.03 15.28 -2.01
CA PRO A 153 -8.65 14.11 -1.39
C PRO A 153 -8.61 12.89 -2.32
N MET A 154 -8.16 11.74 -1.80
CA MET A 154 -8.00 10.51 -2.59
C MET A 154 -8.93 9.37 -2.14
N GLY A 155 -9.79 9.60 -1.14
CA GLY A 155 -10.70 8.59 -0.61
C GLY A 155 -10.00 7.60 0.34
N VAL A 156 -10.65 6.47 0.61
CA VAL A 156 -10.24 5.56 1.71
C VAL A 156 -9.26 4.46 1.27
N TYR A 157 -9.22 4.12 -0.01
CA TYR A 157 -8.48 2.96 -0.51
C TYR A 157 -6.97 3.18 -0.69
N PRO A 158 -6.48 4.36 -1.13
CA PRO A 158 -5.05 4.57 -1.33
C PRO A 158 -4.25 4.42 -0.02
N THR A 159 -3.00 4.02 -0.15
CA THR A 159 -2.02 4.01 0.93
C THR A 159 -1.34 5.37 1.06
N VAL A 160 -0.68 5.63 2.20
CA VAL A 160 0.18 6.82 2.36
C VAL A 160 1.21 6.90 1.24
N PHE A 161 1.90 5.78 0.94
CA PHE A 161 2.85 5.73 -0.18
C PHE A 161 2.24 6.17 -1.52
N GLN A 162 1.01 5.75 -1.81
CA GLN A 162 0.33 6.18 -3.04
C GLN A 162 -0.02 7.68 -3.00
N ALA A 163 -0.34 8.24 -1.84
CA ALA A 163 -0.56 9.67 -1.68
C ALA A 163 0.73 10.47 -1.93
N GLU A 164 1.85 10.02 -1.37
CA GLU A 164 3.17 10.61 -1.61
C GLU A 164 3.56 10.62 -3.09
N VAL A 165 3.39 9.48 -3.78
CA VAL A 165 3.63 9.38 -5.23
C VAL A 165 2.70 10.32 -6.00
N THR A 166 1.42 10.39 -5.60
CA THR A 166 0.42 11.25 -6.25
C THR A 166 0.76 12.73 -6.07
N ALA A 167 1.25 13.14 -4.90
CA ALA A 167 1.67 14.52 -4.66
C ALA A 167 2.79 14.95 -5.63
N ILE A 168 3.81 14.10 -5.83
CA ILE A 168 4.88 14.37 -6.81
C ILE A 168 4.32 14.37 -8.24
N LEU A 169 3.46 13.41 -8.59
CA LEU A 169 2.82 13.31 -9.90
C LEU A 169 2.06 14.60 -10.23
N VAL A 170 1.20 15.05 -9.33
CA VAL A 170 0.38 16.26 -9.51
C VAL A 170 1.27 17.50 -9.59
N CYS A 171 2.31 17.59 -8.75
CA CYS A 171 3.28 18.68 -8.82
C CYS A 171 3.95 18.75 -10.21
N ALA A 172 4.40 17.60 -10.74
CA ALA A 172 5.02 17.55 -12.06
C ALA A 172 4.04 17.90 -13.19
N GLN A 173 2.80 17.40 -13.12
CA GLN A 173 1.75 17.68 -14.09
C GLN A 173 1.38 19.17 -14.12
N GLU A 174 1.29 19.82 -12.97
CA GLU A 174 1.02 21.27 -12.89
C GLU A 174 2.09 22.10 -13.60
N HIS A 175 3.37 21.73 -13.46
CA HIS A 175 4.45 22.41 -14.17
C HIS A 175 4.40 22.15 -15.67
N LEU A 176 4.07 20.92 -16.07
CA LEU A 176 3.88 20.56 -17.49
C LEU A 176 2.70 21.32 -18.11
N ASN A 177 1.58 21.42 -17.41
CA ASN A 177 0.40 22.13 -17.84
C ASN A 177 0.64 23.63 -18.04
N LYS A 178 1.55 24.22 -17.23
CA LYS A 178 2.00 25.61 -17.34
C LYS A 178 3.12 25.79 -18.37
N ASP A 179 3.51 24.74 -19.09
CA ASP A 179 4.60 24.68 -20.06
C ASP A 179 5.93 25.29 -19.54
N ILE A 180 6.27 24.98 -18.29
CA ILE A 180 7.52 25.47 -17.67
C ILE A 180 8.71 24.82 -18.38
N ARG A 181 9.68 25.68 -18.80
CA ARG A 181 10.89 25.30 -19.54
C ARG A 181 12.11 26.07 -19.06
N ASP A 182 13.29 25.44 -19.24
CA ASP A 182 14.60 26.03 -19.00
C ASP A 182 14.73 26.62 -17.58
N LYS A 183 14.14 25.92 -16.58
CA LYS A 183 14.17 26.30 -15.17
C LYS A 183 14.87 25.24 -14.33
N THR A 184 15.46 25.68 -13.22
CA THR A 184 15.91 24.81 -12.15
C THR A 184 14.75 24.57 -11.19
N ILE A 185 14.27 23.32 -11.13
CA ILE A 185 13.11 22.93 -10.32
C ILE A 185 13.56 21.97 -9.24
N ASN A 186 13.27 22.29 -7.97
CA ASN A 186 13.47 21.42 -6.84
C ASN A 186 12.12 20.94 -6.28
N ILE A 187 11.88 19.65 -6.28
CA ILE A 187 10.72 19.03 -5.63
C ILE A 187 11.20 18.30 -4.38
N TYR A 188 10.70 18.70 -3.23
CA TYR A 188 11.04 18.14 -1.94
C TYR A 188 9.92 17.23 -1.43
N THR A 189 10.31 16.11 -0.82
CA THR A 189 9.40 15.18 -0.14
C THR A 189 10.12 14.55 1.05
N ASP A 190 9.40 14.23 2.12
CA ASP A 190 9.97 13.47 3.25
C ASP A 190 9.84 11.96 3.09
N SER A 191 9.26 11.50 1.99
CA SER A 191 9.12 10.08 1.64
C SER A 191 10.35 9.53 0.92
N GLN A 192 11.33 8.99 1.66
CA GLN A 192 12.43 8.25 1.03
C GLN A 192 11.95 7.05 0.20
N ALA A 193 10.82 6.43 0.60
CA ALA A 193 10.26 5.30 -0.12
C ALA A 193 9.84 5.69 -1.54
N THR A 194 9.22 6.84 -1.70
CA THR A 194 8.80 7.37 -3.00
C THR A 194 10.00 7.72 -3.89
N LEU A 195 11.00 8.39 -3.32
CA LEU A 195 12.23 8.70 -4.06
C LEU A 195 12.98 7.44 -4.51
N LYS A 196 13.10 6.44 -3.64
CA LYS A 196 13.71 5.14 -3.98
C LYS A 196 12.91 4.41 -5.07
N ALA A 197 11.58 4.46 -5.01
CA ALA A 197 10.72 3.86 -6.02
C ALA A 197 10.90 4.53 -7.39
N LEU A 198 10.93 5.86 -7.45
CA LEU A 198 11.19 6.63 -8.69
C LEU A 198 12.63 6.44 -9.19
N ASN A 199 13.60 6.20 -8.30
CA ASN A 199 14.97 5.92 -8.64
C ASN A 199 15.26 4.45 -8.99
N SER A 200 14.28 3.55 -8.89
CA SER A 200 14.41 2.14 -9.28
C SER A 200 14.57 1.97 -10.79
N TYR A 201 15.11 0.84 -11.22
CA TYR A 201 15.16 0.45 -12.64
C TYR A 201 13.98 -0.45 -13.04
N GLU A 202 13.32 -1.10 -12.06
CA GLU A 202 12.19 -1.99 -12.26
C GLU A 202 10.92 -1.40 -11.65
N PHE A 203 9.82 -1.40 -12.40
CA PHE A 203 8.53 -0.83 -12.01
C PHE A 203 7.42 -1.86 -12.19
N ASN A 204 6.59 -2.02 -11.16
CA ASN A 204 5.42 -2.90 -11.15
C ASN A 204 4.15 -2.23 -10.58
N SER A 205 4.22 -0.93 -10.25
CA SER A 205 3.10 -0.06 -9.88
C SER A 205 2.81 0.88 -11.05
N ARG A 206 1.54 0.95 -11.46
CA ARG A 206 1.08 1.86 -12.51
C ARG A 206 1.24 3.31 -12.08
N LEU A 207 0.85 3.62 -10.84
CA LEU A 207 0.94 4.97 -10.29
C LEU A 207 2.39 5.47 -10.28
N VAL A 208 3.33 4.64 -9.83
CA VAL A 208 4.77 4.99 -9.84
C VAL A 208 5.28 5.16 -11.26
N TRP A 209 4.82 4.33 -12.21
CA TRP A 209 5.18 4.45 -13.62
C TRP A 209 4.65 5.74 -14.26
N ASP A 210 3.41 6.10 -13.99
CA ASP A 210 2.79 7.33 -14.49
C ASP A 210 3.48 8.57 -13.89
N CYS A 211 3.85 8.52 -12.61
CA CYS A 211 4.66 9.54 -11.95
C CYS A 211 6.05 9.66 -12.60
N LEU A 212 6.74 8.54 -12.81
CA LEU A 212 8.04 8.52 -13.51
C LEU A 212 7.95 9.16 -14.90
N ALA A 213 6.88 8.87 -15.66
CA ALA A 213 6.67 9.45 -16.99
C ALA A 213 6.55 10.98 -16.94
N SER A 214 5.71 11.51 -16.02
CA SER A 214 5.52 12.95 -15.85
C SER A 214 6.78 13.66 -15.35
N VAL A 215 7.46 13.09 -14.34
CA VAL A 215 8.73 13.61 -13.82
C VAL A 215 9.83 13.58 -14.89
N SER A 216 9.89 12.51 -15.69
CA SER A 216 10.87 12.43 -16.79
C SER A 216 10.60 13.44 -17.88
N GLU A 217 9.34 13.67 -18.23
CA GLU A 217 8.98 14.69 -19.21
C GLU A 217 9.30 16.11 -18.73
N LEU A 218 9.03 16.39 -17.44
CA LEU A 218 9.41 17.67 -16.82
C LEU A 218 10.94 17.86 -16.82
N GLY A 219 11.68 16.81 -16.46
CA GLY A 219 13.15 16.83 -16.42
C GLY A 219 13.84 16.92 -17.79
N ARG A 220 13.15 16.54 -18.89
CA ARG A 220 13.67 16.79 -20.26
C ARG A 220 13.61 18.25 -20.65
N ARG A 221 12.74 19.02 -20.02
CA ARG A 221 12.49 20.45 -20.32
C ARG A 221 13.18 21.37 -19.33
N ASN A 222 13.67 20.83 -18.18
CA ASN A 222 14.16 21.61 -17.04
C ASN A 222 15.31 20.87 -16.33
N ASP A 223 16.13 21.57 -15.53
CA ASP A 223 17.03 20.92 -14.58
C ASP A 223 16.24 20.56 -13.32
N LEU A 224 15.79 19.30 -13.25
CA LEU A 224 14.88 18.82 -12.21
C LEU A 224 15.63 17.99 -11.18
N THR A 225 15.43 18.35 -9.90
CA THR A 225 15.94 17.59 -8.75
C THR A 225 14.78 17.19 -7.83
N LEU A 226 14.67 15.91 -7.52
CA LEU A 226 13.84 15.39 -6.44
C LEU A 226 14.72 15.22 -5.21
N CYS A 227 14.40 15.88 -4.11
CA CYS A 227 15.24 15.90 -2.91
C CYS A 227 14.46 15.48 -1.67
N TRP A 228 15.06 14.59 -0.88
CA TRP A 228 14.52 14.24 0.41
C TRP A 228 14.71 15.35 1.43
N VAL A 229 13.69 15.59 2.25
CA VAL A 229 13.74 16.46 3.44
C VAL A 229 13.37 15.66 4.68
N PRO A 230 13.92 15.98 5.86
CA PRO A 230 13.47 15.34 7.10
C PRO A 230 12.06 15.82 7.47
N GLY A 231 11.14 14.88 7.65
CA GLY A 231 9.79 15.18 8.14
C GLY A 231 9.80 15.78 9.55
N HIS A 232 8.83 16.65 9.86
CA HIS A 232 8.60 17.29 11.16
C HIS A 232 9.86 17.97 11.75
N SER A 233 10.63 18.66 10.91
CA SER A 233 11.91 19.28 11.28
C SER A 233 11.89 20.81 11.16
N GLY A 234 10.71 21.42 11.16
CA GLY A 234 10.55 22.88 11.09
C GLY A 234 10.81 23.48 9.69
N ILE A 235 10.93 22.66 8.65
CA ILE A 235 11.07 23.11 7.26
C ILE A 235 9.72 23.63 6.79
N LYS A 236 9.56 24.96 6.69
CA LYS A 236 8.27 25.64 6.45
C LYS A 236 7.50 25.08 5.24
N GLY A 237 8.19 24.79 4.15
CA GLY A 237 7.56 24.24 2.94
C GLY A 237 7.00 22.85 3.17
N ASN A 238 7.77 21.97 3.83
CA ASN A 238 7.32 20.60 4.15
C ASN A 238 6.12 20.62 5.10
N GLU A 239 6.18 21.47 6.14
CA GLU A 239 5.05 21.61 7.06
C GLU A 239 3.79 22.21 6.41
N ALA A 240 3.95 23.00 5.36
CA ALA A 240 2.82 23.51 4.58
C ALA A 240 2.22 22.39 3.71
N ALA A 241 3.04 21.54 3.06
CA ALA A 241 2.59 20.41 2.30
C ALA A 241 1.88 19.37 3.20
N ASP A 242 2.45 19.07 4.40
CA ASP A 242 1.85 18.20 5.42
C ASP A 242 0.45 18.69 5.83
N ARG A 243 0.29 19.99 6.12
CA ARG A 243 -1.04 20.56 6.42
C ARG A 243 -2.03 20.37 5.28
N LEU A 244 -1.61 20.54 4.03
CA LEU A 244 -2.47 20.34 2.86
C LEU A 244 -2.86 18.87 2.71
N ALA A 245 -1.91 17.94 2.88
CA ALA A 245 -2.16 16.50 2.82
C ALA A 245 -3.10 16.05 3.94
N ASN A 246 -2.90 16.55 5.17
CA ASN A 246 -3.77 16.27 6.32
C ASN A 246 -5.19 16.82 6.09
N THR A 247 -5.33 18.03 5.58
CA THR A 247 -6.64 18.59 5.21
C THR A 247 -7.31 17.74 4.12
N ALA A 248 -6.56 17.33 3.10
CA ALA A 248 -7.06 16.48 2.04
C ALA A 248 -7.54 15.12 2.57
N SER A 249 -6.80 14.51 3.50
CA SER A 249 -7.18 13.22 4.09
C SER A 249 -8.46 13.29 4.95
N ALA A 250 -8.77 14.46 5.51
CA ALA A 250 -10.00 14.71 6.27
C ALA A 250 -11.19 15.13 5.38
N THR A 251 -10.94 15.46 4.12
CA THR A 251 -11.96 15.92 3.18
C THR A 251 -12.52 14.72 2.38
N SER A 252 -13.83 14.71 2.18
CA SER A 252 -14.46 13.68 1.34
C SER A 252 -14.06 13.82 -0.12
N MET A 253 -13.62 12.71 -0.72
CA MET A 253 -13.31 12.67 -2.16
C MET A 253 -14.59 12.85 -2.98
N ILE A 254 -14.54 13.73 -3.97
CA ILE A 254 -15.59 13.89 -4.98
C ILE A 254 -15.15 13.15 -6.24
N GLY A 255 -15.90 12.11 -6.63
CA GLY A 255 -15.62 11.32 -7.82
C GLY A 255 -15.67 9.82 -7.57
N PRO A 256 -15.44 9.02 -8.63
CA PRO A 256 -15.47 7.56 -8.51
C PRO A 256 -14.28 7.06 -7.71
N GLN A 257 -14.53 6.12 -6.79
CA GLN A 257 -13.49 5.41 -6.06
C GLN A 257 -13.20 4.05 -6.70
N PRO A 258 -11.97 3.54 -6.64
CA PRO A 258 -10.78 4.15 -6.01
C PRO A 258 -10.15 5.24 -6.90
N PHE A 259 -9.53 6.22 -6.28
CA PHE A 259 -8.77 7.29 -6.97
C PHE A 259 -7.63 6.72 -7.84
N CYS A 260 -6.91 5.74 -7.30
CA CYS A 260 -5.90 4.95 -8.00
C CYS A 260 -6.12 3.47 -7.70
N GLY A 261 -5.47 2.59 -8.44
CA GLY A 261 -5.60 1.15 -8.25
C GLY A 261 -5.18 0.70 -6.83
N ILE A 262 -5.81 -0.37 -6.34
CA ILE A 262 -5.50 -0.94 -5.02
C ILE A 262 -4.07 -1.48 -5.01
N SER A 263 -3.30 -1.13 -3.98
CA SER A 263 -1.95 -1.66 -3.83
C SER A 263 -1.98 -3.17 -3.54
N ARG A 264 -0.92 -3.88 -3.95
CA ARG A 264 -0.77 -5.31 -3.62
C ARG A 264 -0.81 -5.55 -2.12
N ASN A 265 -0.22 -4.65 -1.33
CA ASN A 265 -0.20 -4.76 0.12
C ASN A 265 -1.60 -4.62 0.71
N SER A 266 -2.42 -3.68 0.23
CA SER A 266 -3.82 -3.52 0.64
C SER A 266 -4.61 -4.79 0.36
N ALA A 267 -4.51 -5.35 -0.84
CA ALA A 267 -5.18 -6.60 -1.20
C ALA A 267 -4.73 -7.78 -0.32
N CYS A 268 -3.42 -7.92 -0.06
CA CYS A 268 -2.90 -8.96 0.84
C CYS A 268 -3.37 -8.78 2.28
N SER A 269 -3.47 -7.53 2.76
CA SER A 269 -3.97 -7.21 4.10
C SER A 269 -5.47 -7.51 4.24
N ALA A 270 -6.27 -7.22 3.22
CA ALA A 270 -7.69 -7.57 3.18
C ALA A 270 -7.90 -9.10 3.27
N ILE A 271 -7.12 -9.89 2.52
CA ILE A 271 -7.15 -11.36 2.59
C ILE A 271 -6.72 -11.86 3.98
N ALA A 272 -5.68 -11.26 4.57
CA ALA A 272 -5.22 -11.65 5.90
C ALA A 272 -6.26 -11.33 7.00
N SER A 273 -6.90 -10.17 6.92
CA SER A 273 -7.97 -9.76 7.83
C SER A 273 -9.18 -10.70 7.74
N TRP A 274 -9.57 -11.06 6.52
CA TRP A 274 -10.61 -12.09 6.31
C TRP A 274 -10.25 -13.43 6.96
N ALA A 275 -9.00 -13.88 6.83
CA ALA A 275 -8.54 -15.14 7.40
C ALA A 275 -8.57 -15.11 8.94
N LYS A 276 -8.11 -14.02 9.56
CA LYS A 276 -8.17 -13.82 11.01
C LYS A 276 -9.60 -13.84 11.52
N GLU A 277 -10.51 -13.16 10.83
CA GLU A 277 -11.92 -13.13 11.24
C GLU A 277 -12.58 -14.52 11.10
N LYS A 278 -12.26 -15.28 10.03
CA LYS A 278 -12.74 -16.66 9.90
C LYS A 278 -12.17 -17.57 10.98
N HIS A 279 -10.89 -17.42 11.35
CA HIS A 279 -10.28 -18.18 12.43
C HIS A 279 -10.93 -17.83 13.78
N ARG A 280 -11.11 -16.54 14.07
CA ARG A 280 -11.78 -16.07 15.28
C ARG A 280 -13.21 -16.62 15.42
N LYS A 281 -14.01 -16.58 14.34
CA LYS A 281 -15.37 -17.17 14.34
C LYS A 281 -15.34 -18.66 14.61
N ARG A 282 -14.44 -19.40 13.97
CA ARG A 282 -14.31 -20.86 14.22
C ARG A 282 -13.99 -21.17 15.67
N TRP A 283 -13.18 -20.35 16.34
CA TRP A 283 -12.88 -20.51 17.76
C TRP A 283 -14.11 -20.28 18.65
N VAL A 284 -14.87 -19.22 18.39
CA VAL A 284 -16.10 -18.89 19.15
C VAL A 284 -17.19 -19.94 18.99
N ASP A 285 -17.27 -20.55 17.80
CA ASP A 285 -18.32 -21.53 17.46
C ASP A 285 -18.05 -22.96 18.02
N VAL A 286 -16.93 -23.21 18.71
CA VAL A 286 -16.62 -24.53 19.29
C VAL A 286 -17.40 -24.71 20.61
N PRO A 287 -18.39 -25.62 20.65
CA PRO A 287 -19.33 -25.69 21.79
C PRO A 287 -18.69 -26.05 23.13
N LEU A 288 -17.58 -26.79 23.12
CA LEU A 288 -16.87 -27.26 24.33
C LEU A 288 -15.96 -26.20 24.97
N LEU A 289 -15.71 -25.08 24.33
CA LEU A 289 -14.77 -24.08 24.77
C LEU A 289 -15.39 -22.89 25.51
N ARG A 290 -16.74 -22.87 25.65
CA ARG A 290 -17.41 -21.84 26.48
C ARG A 290 -16.95 -21.79 27.93
N VAL A 291 -16.34 -22.87 28.43
CA VAL A 291 -15.77 -22.95 29.79
C VAL A 291 -14.41 -22.29 29.90
N PHE A 292 -13.68 -22.08 28.79
CA PHE A 292 -12.32 -21.53 28.75
C PHE A 292 -12.22 -20.12 28.13
N GLN A 293 -13.33 -19.43 27.92
CA GLN A 293 -13.36 -18.03 27.45
C GLN A 293 -12.84 -17.00 28.47
N VAL A 294 -12.07 -17.42 29.47
CA VAL A 294 -11.46 -16.56 30.49
C VAL A 294 -10.07 -16.03 30.09
N PHE A 295 -9.59 -16.27 28.87
CA PHE A 295 -8.35 -15.66 28.42
C PHE A 295 -8.62 -14.25 27.88
N PRO A 296 -8.06 -13.22 28.54
CA PRO A 296 -8.22 -11.86 28.07
C PRO A 296 -7.55 -11.68 26.70
N ASP A 297 -8.18 -10.85 25.89
CA ASP A 297 -7.72 -10.38 24.59
C ASP A 297 -6.23 -9.99 24.63
N ARG A 298 -5.35 -10.80 24.02
CA ARG A 298 -3.94 -10.45 23.84
C ARG A 298 -3.71 -9.52 22.64
N THR A 299 -4.65 -8.64 22.34
CA THR A 299 -4.56 -7.70 21.21
C THR A 299 -4.11 -6.30 21.58
N ASN A 300 -3.50 -6.08 22.75
CA ASN A 300 -2.80 -4.82 23.06
C ASN A 300 -1.38 -5.13 23.57
N PRO A 301 -0.32 -4.97 22.77
CA PRO A 301 0.98 -4.61 23.31
C PRO A 301 0.95 -3.11 23.67
N VAL A 302 1.33 -2.80 24.90
CA VAL A 302 1.63 -1.47 25.44
C VAL A 302 2.70 -0.78 24.61
#